data_15e38fa338c96092bb2c56acd8ec06dd
#
_entry.id   15e38fa338c96092bb2c56acd8ec06dd
#
_cell.length_a   1.000
_cell.length_b   1.000
_cell.length_c   1.000
_cell.angle_alpha   90.00
_cell.angle_beta   90.00
_cell.angle_gamma   90.00
#
_symmetry.space_group_name_H-M   'P 1'
#
loop_
_entity.id
_entity.type
_entity.pdbx_description
1 polymer ?
#
loop_
_entity_poly.entity_id
_entity_poly.type
_entity_poly.pdbx_seq_one_letter_code
_entity_poly.pdbx_strand_id
1 'polypeptide(L)'
;MRNPLKKITLVFILIAILPVALVIYELDLLNKNEAIIRGTYENQLDAILYSVNQYSDDVISSWANRIRLEARESSVDSLSNIERLQATLNQTDVVRYVYFTDLNSKSTVYALNGDDSSVPEIKSAMDGLIRGERERIEKLVEYEQAGFRKMEAMNVTIGDNGMPVLFVLDKNPQNYKIGGIIIDLPSFIENTIGPKMQGISGEKFVISALSTKDDSLIYTTDLETQTSTSAEAMTTFKSLVQKREFWMLPGYYLGISLKGATLDDLVKSRIATTVTVLILLISVFGAGIIFLYRNVRREIHLSQSKSEFVSNVSHEIRTPLSLIGMFAETLETGRVTSEEKKQEYYSIISKETSRLSRIVNRILNFSQLEASKKRFNFEPIQLNDLYRAIQETYFHHIQDKGFTLKFDACEDLGLIQGDREAISEAIINLLDNAIKYSHDKKHITVKTGRDFSSRYIEVTDQGIGIAKKHHSEIFEQFFRAPAGDIHTTKGSGLGLTLVKKIMEAHHGQVTVDSSPGKGSTFRLKFPVLKEESHAI
;
A
#
# COMPACT_ATOMS: atom_id res chain seq x y z
N MET A 1 41.10 -11.80 -2.94
CA MET A 1 40.34 -10.62 -2.56
C MET A 1 38.84 -10.93 -2.57
N ARG A 2 38.13 -10.87 -1.44
CA ARG A 2 36.70 -11.19 -1.36
C ARG A 2 35.88 -10.14 -2.14
N ASN A 3 35.17 -10.59 -3.15
CA ASN A 3 34.41 -9.76 -4.09
C ASN A 3 33.44 -8.83 -3.33
N PRO A 4 33.63 -7.48 -3.37
CA PRO A 4 32.82 -6.52 -2.58
C PRO A 4 31.33 -6.61 -2.92
N LEU A 5 30.99 -6.98 -4.17
CA LEU A 5 29.62 -7.19 -4.61
C LEU A 5 28.91 -8.30 -3.82
N LYS A 6 29.61 -9.40 -3.49
CA LYS A 6 29.00 -10.50 -2.70
C LYS A 6 28.65 -10.05 -1.27
N LYS A 7 29.51 -9.21 -0.64
CA LYS A 7 29.21 -8.66 0.70
C LYS A 7 28.00 -7.75 0.69
N ILE A 8 27.90 -6.90 -0.32
CA ILE A 8 26.76 -5.96 -0.46
C ILE A 8 25.47 -6.73 -0.71
N THR A 9 25.47 -7.72 -1.61
CA THR A 9 24.30 -8.57 -1.83
C THR A 9 23.84 -9.25 -0.55
N LEU A 10 24.78 -9.75 0.28
CA LEU A 10 24.45 -10.36 1.57
C LEU A 10 23.78 -9.35 2.53
N VAL A 11 24.27 -8.11 2.60
CA VAL A 11 23.65 -7.04 3.42
C VAL A 11 22.24 -6.72 2.95
N PHE A 12 21.99 -6.63 1.64
CA PHE A 12 20.66 -6.38 1.10
C PHE A 12 19.69 -7.54 1.36
N ILE A 13 20.17 -8.79 1.29
CA ILE A 13 19.36 -9.96 1.67
C ILE A 13 19.00 -9.89 3.17
N LEU A 14 19.95 -9.53 4.05
CA LEU A 14 19.69 -9.42 5.48
C LEU A 14 18.64 -8.31 5.79
N ILE A 15 18.74 -7.18 5.10
CA ILE A 15 17.77 -6.09 5.22
C ILE A 15 16.39 -6.52 4.73
N ALA A 16 16.29 -7.34 3.68
CA ALA A 16 15.05 -7.85 3.14
C ALA A 16 14.34 -8.87 4.06
N ILE A 17 15.04 -9.50 5.01
CA ILE A 17 14.44 -10.40 6.00
C ILE A 17 13.54 -9.65 6.99
N LEU A 18 13.90 -8.41 7.35
CA LEU A 18 13.17 -7.64 8.34
C LEU A 18 11.69 -7.41 8.00
N PRO A 19 11.32 -6.93 6.78
CA PRO A 19 9.92 -6.81 6.37
C PRO A 19 9.18 -8.15 6.34
N VAL A 20 9.85 -9.24 5.95
CA VAL A 20 9.24 -10.57 5.94
C VAL A 20 8.90 -11.02 7.37
N ALA A 21 9.80 -10.81 8.32
CA ALA A 21 9.54 -11.12 9.73
C ALA A 21 8.39 -10.27 10.29
N LEU A 22 8.32 -8.99 9.92
CA LEU A 22 7.24 -8.08 10.30
C LEU A 22 5.87 -8.55 9.75
N VAL A 23 5.84 -9.02 8.50
CA VAL A 23 4.62 -9.59 7.88
C VAL A 23 4.12 -10.81 8.65
N ILE A 24 5.03 -11.74 8.97
CA ILE A 24 4.67 -12.95 9.72
C ILE A 24 4.11 -12.57 11.11
N TYR A 25 4.74 -11.60 11.77
CA TYR A 25 4.28 -11.08 13.06
C TYR A 25 2.88 -10.42 12.96
N GLU A 26 2.65 -9.59 11.96
CA GLU A 26 1.35 -8.93 11.74
C GLU A 26 0.25 -9.92 11.36
N LEU A 27 0.54 -10.96 10.60
CA LEU A 27 -0.43 -12.02 10.28
C LEU A 27 -0.84 -12.82 11.53
N ASP A 28 0.10 -13.13 12.44
CA ASP A 28 -0.23 -13.76 13.73
C ASP A 28 -1.07 -12.83 14.61
N LEU A 29 -0.74 -11.55 14.62
CA LEU A 29 -1.47 -10.52 15.36
C LEU A 29 -2.90 -10.32 14.81
N LEU A 30 -3.10 -10.39 13.49
CA LEU A 30 -4.43 -10.30 12.87
C LEU A 30 -5.36 -11.41 13.35
N ASN A 31 -4.88 -12.65 13.42
CA ASN A 31 -5.66 -13.78 13.92
C ASN A 31 -6.07 -13.60 15.40
N LYS A 32 -5.18 -13.05 16.21
CA LYS A 32 -5.48 -12.73 17.62
C LYS A 32 -6.44 -11.56 17.75
N ASN A 33 -6.28 -10.54 16.94
CA ASN A 33 -7.14 -9.35 16.91
C ASN A 33 -8.56 -9.68 16.46
N GLU A 34 -8.77 -10.64 15.55
CA GLU A 34 -10.11 -11.11 15.16
C GLU A 34 -10.90 -11.59 16.38
N ALA A 35 -10.31 -12.49 17.19
CA ALA A 35 -10.95 -13.02 18.39
C ALA A 35 -11.26 -11.92 19.42
N ILE A 36 -10.35 -10.95 19.59
CA ILE A 36 -10.53 -9.82 20.52
C ILE A 36 -11.66 -8.90 20.02
N ILE A 37 -11.68 -8.59 18.73
CA ILE A 37 -12.72 -7.74 18.13
C ILE A 37 -14.08 -8.41 18.28
N ARG A 38 -14.20 -9.70 17.91
CA ARG A 38 -15.43 -10.47 18.04
C ARG A 38 -15.91 -10.50 19.49
N GLY A 39 -15.05 -10.85 20.44
CA GLY A 39 -15.39 -10.87 21.85
C GLY A 39 -15.78 -9.51 22.42
N THR A 40 -15.14 -8.43 21.95
CA THR A 40 -15.51 -7.05 22.37
C THR A 40 -16.91 -6.68 21.89
N TYR A 41 -17.24 -6.97 20.62
CA TYR A 41 -18.59 -6.73 20.10
C TYR A 41 -19.64 -7.60 20.81
N GLU A 42 -19.38 -8.90 20.98
CA GLU A 42 -20.29 -9.80 21.68
C GLU A 42 -20.59 -9.32 23.11
N ASN A 43 -19.57 -8.88 23.83
CA ASN A 43 -19.75 -8.31 25.18
C ASN A 43 -20.55 -6.99 25.17
N GLN A 44 -20.34 -6.14 24.17
CA GLN A 44 -21.12 -4.90 24.02
C GLN A 44 -22.60 -5.20 23.73
N LEU A 45 -22.86 -6.15 22.83
CA LEU A 45 -24.21 -6.57 22.50
C LEU A 45 -24.92 -7.18 23.72
N ASP A 46 -24.22 -8.02 24.46
CA ASP A 46 -24.75 -8.63 25.70
C ASP A 46 -25.06 -7.58 26.77
N ALA A 47 -24.22 -6.57 26.94
CA ALA A 47 -24.46 -5.46 27.84
C ALA A 47 -25.69 -4.64 27.45
N ILE A 48 -25.93 -4.44 26.14
CA ILE A 48 -27.13 -3.77 25.64
C ILE A 48 -28.38 -4.58 25.97
N LEU A 49 -28.38 -5.88 25.68
CA LEU A 49 -29.50 -6.78 26.02
C LEU A 49 -29.77 -6.85 27.54
N TYR A 50 -28.68 -6.86 28.32
CA TYR A 50 -28.78 -6.79 29.80
C TYR A 50 -29.47 -5.49 30.23
N SER A 51 -29.10 -4.35 29.68
CA SER A 51 -29.71 -3.04 30.00
C SER A 51 -31.21 -2.98 29.69
N VAL A 52 -31.65 -3.58 28.58
CA VAL A 52 -33.07 -3.67 28.24
C VAL A 52 -33.80 -4.56 29.21
N ASN A 53 -33.23 -5.71 29.59
CA ASN A 53 -33.78 -6.63 30.58
C ASN A 53 -33.92 -5.97 31.95
N GLN A 54 -32.86 -5.29 32.40
CA GLN A 54 -32.87 -4.54 33.67
C GLN A 54 -33.99 -3.48 33.67
N TYR A 55 -34.14 -2.74 32.56
CA TYR A 55 -35.22 -1.75 32.46
C TYR A 55 -36.61 -2.38 32.56
N SER A 56 -36.83 -3.57 31.94
CA SER A 56 -38.11 -4.26 32.03
C SER A 56 -38.43 -4.69 33.44
N ASP A 57 -37.44 -5.20 34.19
CA ASP A 57 -37.55 -5.56 35.58
C ASP A 57 -37.84 -4.36 36.49
N ASP A 58 -37.11 -3.27 36.30
CA ASP A 58 -37.29 -2.01 37.04
C ASP A 58 -38.70 -1.42 36.88
N VAL A 59 -39.25 -1.47 35.63
CA VAL A 59 -40.62 -0.98 35.38
C VAL A 59 -41.66 -1.82 36.12
N ILE A 60 -41.61 -3.16 35.96
CA ILE A 60 -42.55 -4.05 36.61
C ILE A 60 -42.41 -3.95 38.14
N SER A 61 -41.19 -3.89 38.67
CA SER A 61 -40.89 -3.68 40.09
C SER A 61 -41.46 -2.36 40.60
N SER A 62 -41.38 -1.31 39.82
CA SER A 62 -41.98 -0.02 40.13
C SER A 62 -43.52 -0.11 40.30
N TRP A 63 -44.18 -0.79 39.35
CA TRP A 63 -45.63 -1.01 39.44
C TRP A 63 -46.04 -1.83 40.69
N ALA A 64 -45.36 -2.95 40.93
CA ALA A 64 -45.59 -3.79 42.07
C ALA A 64 -45.37 -3.02 43.39
N ASN A 65 -44.34 -2.20 43.49
CA ASN A 65 -44.08 -1.37 44.67
C ASN A 65 -45.15 -0.29 44.90
N ARG A 66 -45.67 0.36 43.83
CA ARG A 66 -46.77 1.29 43.94
C ARG A 66 -48.05 0.61 44.47
N ILE A 67 -48.39 -0.57 43.93
CA ILE A 67 -49.52 -1.36 44.42
C ILE A 67 -49.34 -1.75 45.88
N ARG A 68 -48.14 -2.14 46.28
CA ARG A 68 -47.84 -2.46 47.71
C ARG A 68 -48.07 -1.26 48.63
N LEU A 69 -47.70 -0.06 48.20
CA LEU A 69 -47.90 1.15 48.99
C LEU A 69 -49.40 1.47 49.15
N GLU A 70 -50.15 1.45 48.07
CA GLU A 70 -51.60 1.72 48.11
C GLU A 70 -52.35 0.65 48.91
N ALA A 71 -51.99 -0.61 48.78
CA ALA A 71 -52.61 -1.71 49.54
C ALA A 71 -52.35 -1.66 51.05
N ARG A 72 -51.31 -0.94 51.52
CA ARG A 72 -50.99 -0.74 52.94
C ARG A 72 -51.79 0.38 53.58
N GLU A 73 -52.08 1.45 52.80
CA GLU A 73 -52.74 2.67 53.31
C GLU A 73 -54.26 2.51 53.47
N SER A 74 -54.86 1.49 52.85
CA SER A 74 -56.32 1.33 52.80
C SER A 74 -56.75 -0.13 52.96
N SER A 75 -57.89 -0.38 53.61
CA SER A 75 -58.54 -1.69 53.51
C SER A 75 -58.95 -1.98 52.07
N VAL A 76 -58.53 -3.13 51.54
CA VAL A 76 -58.62 -3.50 50.12
C VAL A 76 -60.06 -3.54 49.53
N ASP A 77 -61.07 -3.32 50.35
CA ASP A 77 -62.50 -3.48 50.00
C ASP A 77 -63.25 -2.18 49.65
N SER A 78 -62.58 -1.02 49.51
CA SER A 78 -63.28 0.23 49.21
C SER A 78 -63.10 0.73 47.74
N LEU A 79 -64.20 1.12 47.10
CA LEU A 79 -64.24 1.67 45.73
C LEU A 79 -63.25 2.83 45.51
N SER A 80 -62.94 3.60 46.54
CA SER A 80 -61.99 4.72 46.50
C SER A 80 -60.53 4.26 46.20
N ASN A 81 -60.22 2.97 46.43
CA ASN A 81 -58.89 2.43 46.16
C ASN A 81 -58.67 2.03 44.71
N ILE A 82 -59.76 1.69 43.99
CA ILE A 82 -59.70 1.41 42.55
C ILE A 82 -59.33 2.67 41.79
N GLU A 83 -60.03 3.77 42.11
CA GLU A 83 -59.76 5.09 41.48
C GLU A 83 -58.32 5.56 41.73
N ARG A 84 -57.77 5.30 42.95
CA ARG A 84 -56.36 5.61 43.25
C ARG A 84 -55.39 4.71 42.54
N LEU A 85 -55.64 3.39 42.49
CA LEU A 85 -54.84 2.42 41.74
C LEU A 85 -54.89 2.76 40.24
N GLN A 86 -56.07 3.07 39.72
CA GLN A 86 -56.24 3.57 38.37
C GLN A 86 -55.45 4.87 38.14
N ALA A 87 -55.56 5.85 39.00
CA ALA A 87 -54.82 7.11 38.89
C ALA A 87 -53.30 6.89 38.99
N THR A 88 -52.84 5.92 39.83
CA THR A 88 -51.43 5.63 40.05
C THR A 88 -50.83 4.80 38.91
N LEU A 89 -51.61 3.96 38.25
CA LEU A 89 -51.20 3.09 37.14
C LEU A 89 -51.71 3.54 35.77
N ASN A 90 -52.60 4.57 35.71
CA ASN A 90 -53.29 5.06 34.52
C ASN A 90 -52.36 5.73 33.46
N GLN A 91 -51.08 5.77 33.71
CA GLN A 91 -50.12 6.21 32.70
C GLN A 91 -49.75 5.11 31.70
N THR A 92 -50.29 3.88 31.88
CA THR A 92 -49.96 2.77 31.00
C THR A 92 -51.18 1.89 30.75
N ASP A 93 -51.65 1.86 29.50
CA ASP A 93 -52.72 0.94 29.03
C ASP A 93 -52.30 -0.55 29.07
N VAL A 94 -51.14 -0.84 29.64
CA VAL A 94 -50.46 -2.12 29.61
C VAL A 94 -50.92 -3.07 30.75
N VAL A 95 -51.20 -2.51 31.93
CA VAL A 95 -51.72 -3.31 33.06
C VAL A 95 -53.24 -3.41 32.91
N ARG A 96 -53.72 -4.61 32.56
CA ARG A 96 -55.15 -4.84 32.32
C ARG A 96 -55.93 -5.09 33.61
N TYR A 97 -55.38 -5.92 34.48
CA TYR A 97 -56.05 -6.32 35.73
C TYR A 97 -55.07 -6.32 36.90
N VAL A 98 -55.58 -6.06 38.10
CA VAL A 98 -54.89 -6.25 39.38
C VAL A 98 -55.63 -7.31 40.18
N TYR A 99 -54.91 -8.27 40.69
CA TYR A 99 -55.43 -9.39 41.49
C TYR A 99 -54.89 -9.31 42.92
N PHE A 100 -55.78 -9.56 43.89
CA PHE A 100 -55.42 -9.68 45.29
C PHE A 100 -56.01 -10.95 45.86
N THR A 101 -55.28 -11.66 46.69
CA THR A 101 -55.78 -12.83 47.42
C THR A 101 -55.11 -12.97 48.79
N ASP A 102 -55.91 -13.44 49.76
CA ASP A 102 -55.39 -14.08 50.97
C ASP A 102 -55.32 -15.56 50.70
N LEU A 103 -54.26 -16.24 50.85
CA LEU A 103 -54.08 -17.65 50.50
C LEU A 103 -55.15 -18.59 50.98
N ASN A 104 -56.10 -18.12 51.83
CA ASN A 104 -57.09 -18.94 52.52
C ASN A 104 -58.53 -18.86 51.98
N SER A 105 -59.01 -17.84 51.30
CA SER A 105 -60.35 -17.87 50.75
C SER A 105 -60.96 -16.68 50.02
N LYS A 106 -60.38 -15.48 50.01
CA LYS A 106 -60.94 -14.34 49.29
C LYS A 106 -59.95 -13.82 48.26
N SER A 107 -60.37 -13.89 47.01
CA SER A 107 -59.67 -13.26 45.90
C SER A 107 -60.54 -12.14 45.28
N THR A 108 -59.92 -11.07 44.90
CA THR A 108 -60.57 -9.92 44.26
C THR A 108 -59.75 -9.53 43.01
N VAL A 109 -60.43 -9.27 41.90
CA VAL A 109 -59.84 -8.77 40.67
C VAL A 109 -60.44 -7.40 40.35
N TYR A 110 -59.58 -6.50 40.01
CA TYR A 110 -60.00 -5.18 39.54
C TYR A 110 -59.54 -4.98 38.11
N ALA A 111 -60.45 -4.58 37.20
CA ALA A 111 -60.10 -4.17 35.86
C ALA A 111 -59.59 -2.71 35.93
N LEU A 112 -58.41 -2.48 35.33
CA LEU A 112 -57.84 -1.14 35.16
C LEU A 112 -58.05 -0.66 33.72
N ASN A 113 -57.51 -1.40 32.78
CA ASN A 113 -57.67 -1.17 31.35
C ASN A 113 -58.20 -2.45 30.64
N GLY A 114 -58.78 -3.35 31.37
CA GLY A 114 -59.43 -4.56 30.89
C GLY A 114 -60.94 -4.38 30.81
N ASP A 115 -61.62 -5.38 30.21
CA ASP A 115 -63.05 -5.44 30.16
C ASP A 115 -63.65 -5.94 31.49
N ASP A 116 -64.51 -5.17 32.11
CA ASP A 116 -65.20 -5.52 33.33
C ASP A 116 -66.03 -6.83 33.19
N SER A 117 -66.53 -7.12 32.03
CA SER A 117 -67.27 -8.36 31.72
C SER A 117 -66.39 -9.63 31.89
N SER A 118 -65.11 -9.51 31.69
CA SER A 118 -64.12 -10.63 31.78
C SER A 118 -63.59 -10.87 33.21
N VAL A 119 -63.88 -9.99 34.18
CA VAL A 119 -63.41 -10.07 35.55
C VAL A 119 -63.71 -11.41 36.22
N PRO A 120 -64.93 -12.05 36.07
CA PRO A 120 -65.18 -13.35 36.66
C PRO A 120 -64.34 -14.49 36.10
N GLU A 121 -64.05 -14.47 34.78
CA GLU A 121 -63.22 -15.43 34.11
C GLU A 121 -61.74 -15.28 34.54
N ILE A 122 -61.23 -14.06 34.52
CA ILE A 122 -59.87 -13.73 34.99
C ILE A 122 -59.66 -14.17 36.42
N LYS A 123 -60.64 -13.92 37.27
CA LYS A 123 -60.59 -14.34 38.68
C LYS A 123 -60.51 -15.86 38.82
N SER A 124 -61.34 -16.59 38.08
CA SER A 124 -61.34 -18.09 38.10
C SER A 124 -59.98 -18.64 37.62
N ALA A 125 -59.41 -18.05 36.56
CA ALA A 125 -58.09 -18.43 36.01
C ALA A 125 -56.98 -18.18 37.01
N MET A 126 -56.99 -17.00 37.67
CA MET A 126 -55.99 -16.63 38.69
C MET A 126 -56.09 -17.52 39.94
N ASP A 127 -57.30 -17.81 40.40
CA ASP A 127 -57.53 -18.71 41.53
C ASP A 127 -57.06 -20.14 41.22
N GLY A 128 -57.22 -20.57 40.00
CA GLY A 128 -56.70 -21.86 39.49
C GLY A 128 -55.16 -21.88 39.47
N LEU A 129 -54.55 -20.78 38.97
CA LEU A 129 -53.10 -20.60 38.91
C LEU A 129 -52.47 -20.62 40.32
N ILE A 130 -53.05 -19.86 41.26
CA ILE A 130 -52.57 -19.80 42.66
C ILE A 130 -52.59 -21.18 43.33
N ARG A 131 -53.64 -21.99 43.05
CA ARG A 131 -53.74 -23.35 43.59
C ARG A 131 -52.73 -24.30 42.91
N GLY A 132 -52.52 -24.16 41.62
CA GLY A 132 -51.59 -25.02 40.88
C GLY A 132 -50.13 -24.73 41.16
N GLU A 133 -49.77 -23.48 41.39
CA GLU A 133 -48.40 -23.00 41.58
C GLU A 133 -48.05 -22.71 43.04
N ARG A 134 -48.70 -23.40 43.96
CA ARG A 134 -48.59 -23.13 45.42
C ARG A 134 -47.15 -23.16 45.90
N GLU A 135 -46.33 -24.12 45.48
CA GLU A 135 -44.93 -24.25 45.88
C GLU A 135 -44.10 -22.99 45.47
N ARG A 136 -44.32 -22.46 44.29
CA ARG A 136 -43.64 -21.24 43.82
C ARG A 136 -44.07 -20.01 44.63
N ILE A 137 -45.32 -19.95 45.02
CA ILE A 137 -45.85 -18.86 45.84
C ILE A 137 -45.29 -18.95 47.27
N GLU A 138 -45.20 -20.13 47.84
CA GLU A 138 -44.59 -20.34 49.17
C GLU A 138 -43.12 -19.89 49.16
N LYS A 139 -42.35 -20.20 48.12
CA LYS A 139 -40.99 -19.67 47.95
C LYS A 139 -40.95 -18.15 47.84
N LEU A 140 -41.92 -17.54 47.14
CA LEU A 140 -42.02 -16.09 47.05
C LEU A 140 -42.24 -15.46 48.43
N VAL A 141 -43.05 -16.10 49.28
CA VAL A 141 -43.28 -15.70 50.67
C VAL A 141 -42.02 -15.85 51.50
N GLU A 142 -41.29 -16.96 51.38
CA GLU A 142 -40.00 -17.17 52.05
C GLU A 142 -38.98 -16.09 51.73
N TYR A 143 -38.88 -15.67 50.46
CA TYR A 143 -38.01 -14.56 50.03
C TYR A 143 -38.42 -13.25 50.73
N GLU A 144 -39.71 -12.94 50.80
CA GLU A 144 -40.18 -11.71 51.45
C GLU A 144 -39.91 -11.76 52.96
N GLN A 145 -40.02 -12.93 53.61
CA GLN A 145 -39.65 -13.15 55.04
C GLN A 145 -38.15 -12.89 55.24
N ALA A 146 -37.32 -13.35 54.34
CA ALA A 146 -35.87 -13.14 54.36
C ALA A 146 -35.46 -11.69 54.02
N GLY A 147 -36.43 -10.81 53.73
CA GLY A 147 -36.19 -9.39 53.43
C GLY A 147 -35.96 -9.09 51.97
N PHE A 148 -36.08 -10.08 51.08
CA PHE A 148 -35.94 -9.91 49.64
C PHE A 148 -37.30 -9.70 48.97
N ARG A 149 -37.50 -8.56 48.35
CA ARG A 149 -38.72 -8.24 47.60
C ARG A 149 -38.61 -8.85 46.20
N LYS A 150 -39.09 -10.07 46.06
CA LYS A 150 -39.14 -10.75 44.76
C LYS A 150 -40.51 -10.61 44.10
N MET A 151 -40.51 -10.76 42.79
CA MET A 151 -41.69 -10.93 41.95
C MET A 151 -41.50 -12.20 41.17
N GLU A 152 -42.61 -12.83 40.81
CA GLU A 152 -42.59 -14.08 40.02
C GLU A 152 -43.53 -13.94 38.85
N ALA A 153 -42.96 -13.93 37.64
CA ALA A 153 -43.76 -13.99 36.43
C ALA A 153 -44.18 -15.44 36.14
N MET A 154 -45.45 -15.62 35.88
CA MET A 154 -45.99 -16.96 35.60
C MET A 154 -46.06 -17.20 34.10
N ASN A 155 -45.51 -18.33 33.66
CA ASN A 155 -45.52 -18.73 32.24
C ASN A 155 -46.91 -19.27 31.84
N VAL A 156 -47.94 -18.50 32.06
CA VAL A 156 -49.33 -18.82 31.75
C VAL A 156 -49.97 -17.59 31.14
N THR A 157 -50.73 -17.75 30.08
CA THR A 157 -51.49 -16.67 29.48
C THR A 157 -52.91 -16.68 30.04
N ILE A 158 -53.37 -15.54 30.55
CA ILE A 158 -54.73 -15.37 31.07
C ILE A 158 -55.46 -14.36 30.16
N GLY A 159 -56.61 -14.75 29.65
CA GLY A 159 -57.28 -14.03 28.56
C GLY A 159 -56.48 -14.10 27.25
N ASP A 160 -56.59 -13.10 26.42
CA ASP A 160 -55.97 -13.14 25.06
C ASP A 160 -54.44 -13.11 25.14
N ASN A 161 -53.83 -12.20 25.90
CA ASN A 161 -52.37 -12.00 25.96
C ASN A 161 -51.87 -11.61 27.37
N GLY A 162 -52.67 -11.83 28.42
CA GLY A 162 -52.37 -11.37 29.76
C GLY A 162 -51.38 -12.29 30.47
N MET A 163 -50.26 -11.77 30.92
CA MET A 163 -49.27 -12.45 31.73
C MET A 163 -49.38 -12.02 33.18
N PRO A 164 -49.59 -12.96 34.12
CA PRO A 164 -49.65 -12.66 35.55
C PRO A 164 -48.23 -12.57 36.15
N VAL A 165 -47.98 -11.49 36.91
CA VAL A 165 -46.80 -11.30 37.74
C VAL A 165 -47.25 -11.18 39.17
N LEU A 166 -46.76 -12.10 40.01
CA LEU A 166 -47.15 -12.21 41.44
C LEU A 166 -46.10 -11.62 42.36
N PHE A 167 -46.56 -11.03 43.46
CA PHE A 167 -45.68 -10.47 44.50
C PHE A 167 -46.40 -10.48 45.88
N VAL A 168 -45.63 -10.46 46.96
CA VAL A 168 -46.18 -10.40 48.31
C VAL A 168 -46.50 -8.96 48.71
N LEU A 169 -47.68 -8.71 49.23
CA LEU A 169 -48.16 -7.39 49.63
C LEU A 169 -47.88 -7.06 51.10
N ASP A 170 -48.02 -8.06 52.00
CA ASP A 170 -47.93 -7.84 53.43
C ASP A 170 -47.07 -8.92 54.09
N LYS A 171 -46.34 -8.51 55.17
CA LYS A 171 -45.41 -9.35 55.91
C LYS A 171 -46.07 -10.05 57.11
N ASN A 172 -47.40 -9.99 57.24
CA ASN A 172 -48.05 -10.63 58.40
C ASN A 172 -47.92 -12.16 58.33
N PRO A 173 -47.18 -12.82 59.25
CA PRO A 173 -46.90 -14.25 59.20
C PRO A 173 -48.15 -15.15 59.28
N GLN A 174 -49.27 -14.61 59.75
CA GLN A 174 -50.53 -15.39 59.97
C GLN A 174 -51.46 -15.30 58.74
N ASN A 175 -51.31 -14.30 57.87
CA ASN A 175 -52.16 -14.16 56.70
C ASN A 175 -51.44 -13.35 55.57
N TYR A 176 -50.68 -14.07 54.77
CA TYR A 176 -50.00 -13.45 53.62
C TYR A 176 -51.02 -13.01 52.59
N LYS A 177 -50.95 -11.73 52.19
CA LYS A 177 -51.67 -11.22 51.03
C LYS A 177 -50.74 -11.23 49.81
N ILE A 178 -51.21 -11.85 48.76
CA ILE A 178 -50.53 -11.89 47.46
C ILE A 178 -51.21 -10.87 46.54
N GLY A 179 -50.40 -10.03 45.91
CA GLY A 179 -50.79 -9.17 44.79
C GLY A 179 -50.36 -9.80 43.48
N GLY A 180 -51.12 -9.54 42.45
CA GLY A 180 -50.78 -9.90 41.08
C GLY A 180 -51.16 -8.77 40.13
N ILE A 181 -50.37 -8.56 39.11
CA ILE A 181 -50.72 -7.71 37.97
C ILE A 181 -50.80 -8.60 36.74
N ILE A 182 -51.77 -8.32 35.87
CA ILE A 182 -51.91 -9.00 34.57
C ILE A 182 -51.54 -7.99 33.50
N ILE A 183 -50.45 -8.27 32.85
CA ILE A 183 -49.79 -7.37 31.89
C ILE A 183 -50.12 -7.88 30.47
N ASP A 184 -50.59 -6.99 29.59
CA ASP A 184 -50.66 -7.27 28.18
C ASP A 184 -49.26 -7.26 27.57
N LEU A 185 -48.76 -8.43 27.20
CA LEU A 185 -47.36 -8.61 26.80
C LEU A 185 -46.98 -7.88 25.53
N PRO A 186 -47.74 -7.98 24.41
CA PRO A 186 -47.41 -7.23 23.22
C PRO A 186 -47.38 -5.73 23.49
N SER A 187 -48.40 -5.19 24.14
CA SER A 187 -48.47 -3.75 24.50
C SER A 187 -47.34 -3.33 25.43
N PHE A 188 -46.91 -4.20 26.35
CA PHE A 188 -45.77 -3.93 27.23
C PHE A 188 -44.46 -3.81 26.47
N ILE A 189 -44.24 -4.75 25.53
CA ILE A 189 -43.05 -4.74 24.67
C ILE A 189 -43.06 -3.52 23.75
N GLU A 190 -44.17 -3.23 23.07
CA GLU A 190 -44.25 -2.14 22.09
C GLU A 190 -44.22 -0.76 22.79
N ASN A 191 -45.07 -0.54 23.79
CA ASN A 191 -45.32 0.80 24.31
C ASN A 191 -44.38 1.17 25.49
N THR A 192 -43.85 0.18 26.20
CA THR A 192 -43.02 0.42 27.40
C THR A 192 -41.54 0.15 27.12
N ILE A 193 -41.22 -1.02 26.56
CA ILE A 193 -39.84 -1.43 26.33
C ILE A 193 -39.33 -0.88 24.99
N GLY A 194 -40.18 -0.85 23.94
CA GLY A 194 -39.84 -0.40 22.59
C GLY A 194 -39.15 0.95 22.52
N PRO A 195 -39.68 2.01 23.17
CA PRO A 195 -39.01 3.33 23.19
C PRO A 195 -37.62 3.28 23.83
N LYS A 196 -37.41 2.44 24.85
CA LYS A 196 -36.10 2.21 25.45
C LYS A 196 -35.16 1.47 24.51
N MET A 197 -35.65 0.43 23.84
CA MET A 197 -34.88 -0.29 22.81
C MET A 197 -34.47 0.65 21.68
N GLN A 198 -35.37 1.51 21.21
CA GLN A 198 -35.10 2.49 20.16
C GLN A 198 -34.06 3.54 20.58
N GLY A 199 -34.13 4.01 21.83
CA GLY A 199 -33.15 4.96 22.37
C GLY A 199 -31.74 4.35 22.52
N ILE A 200 -31.65 3.05 22.76
CA ILE A 200 -30.37 2.35 22.94
C ILE A 200 -29.80 1.86 21.58
N SER A 201 -30.64 1.43 20.63
CA SER A 201 -30.21 0.87 19.35
C SER A 201 -29.42 1.88 18.51
N GLY A 202 -29.81 3.16 18.55
CA GLY A 202 -29.21 4.19 17.73
C GLY A 202 -29.23 3.86 16.23
N GLU A 203 -28.19 4.28 15.50
CA GLU A 203 -28.07 3.99 14.06
C GLU A 203 -27.32 2.68 13.75
N LYS A 204 -26.74 2.02 14.76
CA LYS A 204 -25.79 0.91 14.56
C LYS A 204 -26.38 -0.47 14.81
N PHE A 205 -27.40 -0.57 15.65
CA PHE A 205 -27.92 -1.85 16.08
C PHE A 205 -29.43 -1.95 15.81
N VAL A 206 -29.87 -3.18 15.58
CA VAL A 206 -31.28 -3.54 15.54
C VAL A 206 -31.56 -4.44 16.72
N ILE A 207 -32.46 -4.03 17.62
CA ILE A 207 -32.90 -4.81 18.78
C ILE A 207 -34.32 -5.29 18.49
N SER A 208 -34.57 -6.58 18.68
CA SER A 208 -35.87 -7.20 18.40
C SER A 208 -36.33 -8.01 19.61
N ALA A 209 -37.60 -8.02 19.89
CA ALA A 209 -38.26 -8.87 20.86
C ALA A 209 -39.08 -9.95 20.14
N LEU A 210 -38.89 -11.20 20.50
CA LEU A 210 -39.42 -12.38 19.83
C LEU A 210 -40.05 -13.40 20.79
N SER A 211 -41.01 -14.14 20.29
CA SER A 211 -41.59 -15.27 21.00
C SER A 211 -40.67 -16.50 20.91
N THR A 212 -40.54 -17.24 22.04
CA THR A 212 -39.77 -18.50 22.03
C THR A 212 -40.52 -19.67 21.40
N LYS A 213 -41.85 -19.57 21.17
CA LYS A 213 -42.66 -20.64 20.63
C LYS A 213 -42.49 -20.85 19.14
N ASP A 214 -42.46 -19.78 18.42
CA ASP A 214 -42.51 -19.77 16.96
C ASP A 214 -41.52 -18.77 16.31
N ASP A 215 -40.63 -18.17 17.12
CA ASP A 215 -39.72 -17.11 16.72
C ASP A 215 -40.45 -15.91 16.07
N SER A 216 -41.76 -15.71 16.38
CA SER A 216 -42.51 -14.60 15.83
C SER A 216 -42.01 -13.27 16.38
N LEU A 217 -41.89 -12.28 15.50
CA LEU A 217 -41.48 -10.94 15.85
C LEU A 217 -42.61 -10.19 16.54
N ILE A 218 -42.35 -9.68 17.74
CA ILE A 218 -43.27 -8.82 18.48
C ILE A 218 -42.95 -7.35 18.25
N TYR A 219 -41.65 -7.01 18.31
CA TYR A 219 -41.20 -5.64 18.15
C TYR A 219 -39.78 -5.61 17.59
N THR A 220 -39.48 -4.61 16.77
CA THR A 220 -38.12 -4.35 16.30
C THR A 220 -37.87 -2.85 16.22
N THR A 221 -36.63 -2.44 16.47
CA THR A 221 -36.19 -1.04 16.28
C THR A 221 -35.90 -0.68 14.83
N ASP A 222 -35.94 -1.65 13.92
CA ASP A 222 -35.79 -1.41 12.48
C ASP A 222 -37.17 -1.12 11.85
N LEU A 223 -37.40 0.12 11.49
CA LEU A 223 -38.66 0.60 10.90
C LEU A 223 -38.97 -0.06 9.54
N GLU A 224 -37.96 -0.42 8.77
CA GLU A 224 -38.13 -1.08 7.46
C GLU A 224 -38.66 -2.50 7.64
N THR A 225 -38.21 -3.20 8.67
CA THR A 225 -38.65 -4.57 8.98
C THR A 225 -40.05 -4.62 9.65
N GLN A 226 -40.47 -3.55 10.34
CA GLN A 226 -41.83 -3.48 10.91
C GLN A 226 -42.95 -3.48 9.85
N THR A 227 -42.67 -3.02 8.63
CA THR A 227 -43.63 -2.96 7.53
C THR A 227 -43.57 -4.12 6.56
N SER A 228 -42.64 -5.06 6.77
CA SER A 228 -42.33 -6.15 5.86
C SER A 228 -43.12 -7.43 6.19
N THR A 229 -43.48 -8.16 5.14
CA THR A 229 -44.16 -9.49 5.24
C THR A 229 -43.25 -10.54 5.90
N SER A 230 -43.85 -11.54 6.52
CA SER A 230 -43.21 -12.62 7.33
C SER A 230 -41.96 -13.29 6.74
N ALA A 231 -41.72 -13.20 5.44
CA ALA A 231 -40.55 -13.78 4.78
C ALA A 231 -39.25 -12.95 5.01
N GLU A 232 -39.36 -11.60 5.10
CA GLU A 232 -38.23 -10.72 5.36
C GLU A 232 -37.88 -10.67 6.85
N ALA A 233 -38.89 -10.77 7.72
CA ALA A 233 -38.66 -11.01 9.15
C ALA A 233 -37.79 -12.25 9.38
N MET A 234 -38.00 -13.32 8.61
CA MET A 234 -37.25 -14.58 8.72
C MET A 234 -35.76 -14.44 8.32
N THR A 235 -35.40 -13.50 7.42
CA THR A 235 -33.99 -13.18 7.10
C THR A 235 -33.32 -12.40 8.20
N THR A 236 -34.02 -11.51 8.88
CA THR A 236 -33.53 -10.75 10.04
C THR A 236 -33.18 -11.69 11.20
N PHE A 237 -33.92 -12.80 11.36
CA PHE A 237 -33.66 -13.82 12.38
C PHE A 237 -32.33 -14.56 12.21
N LYS A 238 -31.93 -14.83 10.96
CA LYS A 238 -30.64 -15.46 10.65
C LYS A 238 -29.45 -14.56 10.92
N SER A 239 -29.68 -13.26 11.05
CA SER A 239 -28.65 -12.26 11.28
C SER A 239 -28.45 -11.89 12.76
N LEU A 240 -29.25 -12.45 13.69
CA LEU A 240 -29.09 -12.18 15.11
C LEU A 240 -27.74 -12.68 15.61
N VAL A 241 -26.94 -11.75 16.13
CA VAL A 241 -25.61 -12.03 16.67
C VAL A 241 -25.70 -12.59 18.09
N GLN A 242 -26.64 -12.07 18.89
CA GLN A 242 -26.79 -12.45 20.29
C GLN A 242 -28.29 -12.53 20.63
N LYS A 243 -28.63 -13.48 21.53
CA LYS A 243 -29.97 -13.66 22.06
C LYS A 243 -29.92 -13.75 23.56
N ARG A 244 -30.92 -13.18 24.25
CA ARG A 244 -31.07 -13.26 25.70
C ARG A 244 -32.55 -13.34 26.07
N GLU A 245 -32.92 -14.34 26.90
CA GLU A 245 -34.28 -14.44 27.41
C GLU A 245 -34.60 -13.25 28.33
N PHE A 246 -35.86 -12.82 28.32
CA PHE A 246 -36.33 -11.86 29.28
C PHE A 246 -36.43 -12.47 30.68
N TRP A 247 -36.01 -11.76 31.68
CA TRP A 247 -36.08 -12.23 33.07
C TRP A 247 -37.50 -12.31 33.61
N MET A 248 -38.30 -11.31 33.24
CA MET A 248 -39.66 -11.14 33.73
C MET A 248 -40.74 -11.45 32.71
N LEU A 249 -40.38 -11.89 31.49
CA LEU A 249 -41.31 -12.22 30.40
C LEU A 249 -41.02 -13.64 29.90
N PRO A 250 -41.41 -14.68 30.64
CA PRO A 250 -41.17 -16.07 30.22
C PRO A 250 -41.84 -16.34 28.87
N GLY A 251 -41.14 -17.01 27.97
CA GLY A 251 -41.62 -17.28 26.61
C GLY A 251 -41.25 -16.23 25.60
N TYR A 252 -40.41 -15.24 25.95
CA TYR A 252 -39.90 -14.21 25.07
C TYR A 252 -38.42 -14.02 25.24
N TYR A 253 -37.76 -13.60 24.14
CA TYR A 253 -36.34 -13.27 24.17
C TYR A 253 -36.04 -12.01 23.40
N LEU A 254 -34.95 -11.36 23.75
CA LEU A 254 -34.35 -10.26 23.04
C LEU A 254 -33.31 -10.80 22.08
N GLY A 255 -33.31 -10.26 20.86
CA GLY A 255 -32.26 -10.48 19.88
C GLY A 255 -31.64 -9.16 19.48
N ILE A 256 -30.36 -9.18 19.12
CA ILE A 256 -29.65 -7.99 18.63
C ILE A 256 -28.84 -8.36 17.40
N SER A 257 -28.86 -7.48 16.40
CA SER A 257 -28.06 -7.56 15.19
C SER A 257 -27.45 -6.20 14.85
N LEU A 258 -26.49 -6.20 13.94
CA LEU A 258 -25.93 -4.98 13.38
C LEU A 258 -26.79 -4.50 12.21
N LYS A 259 -26.98 -3.18 12.09
CA LYS A 259 -27.73 -2.60 10.97
C LYS A 259 -26.87 -2.55 9.73
N GLY A 260 -27.32 -3.22 8.63
CA GLY A 260 -26.68 -3.16 7.32
C GLY A 260 -25.38 -3.94 7.15
N ALA A 261 -24.88 -4.65 8.16
CA ALA A 261 -23.67 -5.46 8.07
C ALA A 261 -23.72 -6.64 9.03
N THR A 262 -22.99 -7.72 8.72
CA THR A 262 -22.75 -8.78 9.69
C THR A 262 -21.45 -8.53 10.46
N LEU A 263 -21.28 -9.17 11.63
CA LEU A 263 -20.04 -9.10 12.38
C LEU A 263 -18.85 -9.59 11.55
N ASP A 264 -19.08 -10.63 10.74
CA ASP A 264 -18.07 -11.19 9.85
C ASP A 264 -17.67 -10.20 8.74
N ASP A 265 -18.60 -9.38 8.23
CA ASP A 265 -18.29 -8.37 7.23
C ASP A 265 -17.41 -7.25 7.81
N LEU A 266 -17.67 -6.83 9.04
CA LEU A 266 -16.84 -5.84 9.73
C LEU A 266 -15.42 -6.36 9.97
N VAL A 267 -15.30 -7.61 10.42
CA VAL A 267 -13.99 -8.26 10.65
C VAL A 267 -13.24 -8.39 9.32
N LYS A 268 -13.88 -8.91 8.27
CA LYS A 268 -13.29 -9.06 6.93
C LYS A 268 -12.84 -7.73 6.33
N SER A 269 -13.66 -6.69 6.43
CA SER A 269 -13.32 -5.33 5.95
C SER A 269 -12.07 -4.79 6.65
N ARG A 270 -11.98 -4.96 7.97
CA ARG A 270 -10.82 -4.50 8.74
C ARG A 270 -9.56 -5.28 8.41
N ILE A 271 -9.66 -6.61 8.28
CA ILE A 271 -8.55 -7.47 7.84
C ILE A 271 -8.09 -7.07 6.45
N ALA A 272 -9.03 -6.90 5.48
CA ALA A 272 -8.71 -6.50 4.12
C ALA A 272 -7.98 -5.16 4.07
N THR A 273 -8.40 -4.17 4.85
CA THR A 273 -7.72 -2.87 4.94
C THR A 273 -6.29 -3.01 5.47
N THR A 274 -6.11 -3.77 6.55
CA THR A 274 -4.78 -3.99 7.15
C THR A 274 -3.85 -4.72 6.18
N VAL A 275 -4.33 -5.77 5.52
CA VAL A 275 -3.57 -6.52 4.52
C VAL A 275 -3.19 -5.65 3.32
N THR A 276 -4.11 -4.80 2.86
CA THR A 276 -3.85 -3.86 1.75
C THR A 276 -2.75 -2.87 2.09
N VAL A 277 -2.80 -2.26 3.28
CA VAL A 277 -1.75 -1.35 3.76
C VAL A 277 -0.40 -2.06 3.88
N LEU A 278 -0.40 -3.30 4.38
CA LEU A 278 0.81 -4.11 4.52
C LEU A 278 1.45 -4.41 3.17
N ILE A 279 0.66 -4.82 2.17
CA ILE A 279 1.13 -5.06 0.79
C ILE A 279 1.74 -3.79 0.19
N LEU A 280 1.09 -2.64 0.40
CA LEU A 280 1.58 -1.35 -0.09
C LEU A 280 2.94 -1.00 0.54
N LEU A 281 3.08 -1.15 1.87
CA LEU A 281 4.34 -0.91 2.58
C LEU A 281 5.47 -1.82 2.08
N ILE A 282 5.19 -3.12 1.91
CA ILE A 282 6.18 -4.08 1.38
C ILE A 282 6.61 -3.69 -0.02
N SER A 283 5.66 -3.28 -0.88
CA SER A 283 5.95 -2.89 -2.26
C SER A 283 6.85 -1.65 -2.32
N VAL A 284 6.56 -0.63 -1.51
CA VAL A 284 7.39 0.59 -1.41
C VAL A 284 8.79 0.26 -0.89
N PHE A 285 8.86 -0.56 0.16
CA PHE A 285 10.15 -0.96 0.76
C PHE A 285 10.99 -1.80 -0.22
N GLY A 286 10.37 -2.75 -0.92
CA GLY A 286 11.00 -3.55 -1.95
C GLY A 286 11.54 -2.72 -3.12
N ALA A 287 10.75 -1.75 -3.61
CA ALA A 287 11.19 -0.80 -4.62
C ALA A 287 12.38 0.04 -4.14
N GLY A 288 12.36 0.50 -2.88
CA GLY A 288 13.47 1.22 -2.25
C GLY A 288 14.76 0.41 -2.18
N ILE A 289 14.67 -0.86 -1.77
CA ILE A 289 15.83 -1.77 -1.74
C ILE A 289 16.42 -1.97 -3.15
N ILE A 290 15.57 -2.22 -4.15
CA ILE A 290 16.00 -2.42 -5.53
C ILE A 290 16.68 -1.15 -6.06
N PHE A 291 16.12 0.01 -5.79
CA PHE A 291 16.70 1.30 -6.18
C PHE A 291 18.07 1.52 -5.55
N LEU A 292 18.20 1.34 -4.23
CA LEU A 292 19.47 1.47 -3.51
C LEU A 292 20.51 0.48 -4.02
N TYR A 293 20.13 -0.79 -4.21
CA TYR A 293 21.04 -1.82 -4.74
C TYR A 293 21.60 -1.44 -6.12
N ARG A 294 20.72 -0.94 -7.02
CA ARG A 294 21.15 -0.50 -8.36
C ARG A 294 22.10 0.69 -8.30
N ASN A 295 21.83 1.66 -7.42
CA ASN A 295 22.69 2.83 -7.26
C ASN A 295 24.06 2.46 -6.69
N VAL A 296 24.11 1.69 -5.62
CA VAL A 296 25.38 1.24 -5.03
C VAL A 296 26.19 0.40 -6.02
N ARG A 297 25.54 -0.50 -6.77
CA ARG A 297 26.20 -1.27 -7.82
C ARG A 297 26.80 -0.40 -8.91
N ARG A 298 26.07 0.64 -9.34
CA ARG A 298 26.55 1.62 -10.34
C ARG A 298 27.77 2.39 -9.82
N GLU A 299 27.73 2.85 -8.58
CA GLU A 299 28.83 3.58 -7.93
C GLU A 299 30.12 2.75 -7.85
N ILE A 300 29.99 1.48 -7.46
CA ILE A 300 31.14 0.56 -7.41
C ILE A 300 31.73 0.35 -8.80
N HIS A 301 30.89 0.15 -9.80
CA HIS A 301 31.33 -0.02 -11.18
C HIS A 301 32.10 1.21 -11.67
N LEU A 302 31.58 2.40 -11.43
CA LEU A 302 32.24 3.67 -11.75
C LEU A 302 33.59 3.82 -11.03
N SER A 303 33.63 3.51 -9.74
CA SER A 303 34.87 3.55 -8.95
C SER A 303 35.94 2.57 -9.47
N GLN A 304 35.54 1.36 -9.83
CA GLN A 304 36.45 0.37 -10.41
C GLN A 304 36.97 0.84 -11.78
N SER A 305 36.10 1.30 -12.68
CA SER A 305 36.47 1.80 -13.99
C SER A 305 37.40 3.03 -13.89
N LYS A 306 37.17 3.92 -12.91
CA LYS A 306 38.08 5.05 -12.61
C LYS A 306 39.46 4.58 -12.16
N SER A 307 39.52 3.56 -11.30
CA SER A 307 40.80 3.00 -10.84
C SER A 307 41.59 2.33 -11.98
N GLU A 308 40.91 1.57 -12.83
CA GLU A 308 41.51 0.95 -14.02
C GLU A 308 42.01 2.00 -15.02
N PHE A 309 41.24 3.09 -15.21
CA PHE A 309 41.66 4.22 -16.04
C PHE A 309 42.96 4.84 -15.54
N VAL A 310 43.04 5.18 -14.24
CA VAL A 310 44.27 5.77 -13.65
C VAL A 310 45.48 4.84 -13.85
N SER A 311 45.30 3.54 -13.66
CA SER A 311 46.33 2.54 -13.88
C SER A 311 46.78 2.50 -15.35
N ASN A 312 45.83 2.47 -16.29
CA ASN A 312 46.12 2.41 -17.72
C ASN A 312 46.82 3.68 -18.21
N VAL A 313 46.35 4.87 -17.80
CA VAL A 313 47.00 6.16 -18.13
C VAL A 313 48.43 6.18 -17.61
N SER A 314 48.65 5.74 -16.36
CA SER A 314 49.99 5.68 -15.77
C SER A 314 50.94 4.78 -16.59
N HIS A 315 50.43 3.66 -17.08
CA HIS A 315 51.21 2.76 -17.96
C HIS A 315 51.46 3.40 -19.34
N GLU A 316 50.47 4.05 -19.94
CA GLU A 316 50.62 4.71 -21.24
C GLU A 316 51.58 5.90 -21.21
N ILE A 317 51.70 6.61 -20.09
CA ILE A 317 52.65 7.67 -19.87
C ILE A 317 54.06 7.11 -19.59
N ARG A 318 54.19 6.07 -18.78
CA ARG A 318 55.50 5.52 -18.35
C ARG A 318 56.30 5.01 -19.54
N THR A 319 55.66 4.30 -20.45
CA THR A 319 56.34 3.68 -21.62
C THR A 319 57.07 4.69 -22.52
N PRO A 320 56.40 5.75 -23.07
CA PRO A 320 57.10 6.77 -23.87
C PRO A 320 58.15 7.51 -23.01
N LEU A 321 57.86 7.84 -21.76
CA LEU A 321 58.79 8.52 -20.87
C LEU A 321 60.08 7.72 -20.65
N SER A 322 59.95 6.39 -20.43
CA SER A 322 61.13 5.51 -20.29
C SER A 322 61.94 5.41 -21.58
N LEU A 323 61.27 5.35 -22.75
CA LEU A 323 61.97 5.34 -24.03
C LEU A 323 62.73 6.66 -24.29
N ILE A 324 62.07 7.82 -24.05
CA ILE A 324 62.68 9.14 -24.17
C ILE A 324 63.93 9.21 -23.29
N GLY A 325 63.79 8.82 -21.97
CA GLY A 325 64.87 8.82 -21.02
C GLY A 325 66.07 7.94 -21.48
N MET A 326 65.79 6.70 -21.89
CA MET A 326 66.80 5.74 -22.36
C MET A 326 67.56 6.25 -23.57
N PHE A 327 66.90 6.76 -24.61
CA PHE A 327 67.55 7.25 -25.82
C PHE A 327 68.29 8.59 -25.55
N ALA A 328 67.74 9.48 -24.73
CA ALA A 328 68.39 10.70 -24.32
C ALA A 328 69.69 10.42 -23.53
N GLU A 329 69.66 9.50 -22.56
CA GLU A 329 70.82 9.08 -21.76
C GLU A 329 71.89 8.43 -22.65
N THR A 330 71.44 7.60 -23.64
CA THR A 330 72.36 6.95 -24.58
C THR A 330 73.08 7.95 -25.47
N LEU A 331 72.39 9.01 -25.88
CA LEU A 331 72.99 10.10 -26.65
C LEU A 331 73.93 10.97 -25.78
N GLU A 332 73.54 11.28 -24.55
CA GLU A 332 74.34 12.08 -23.58
C GLU A 332 75.64 11.37 -23.22
N THR A 333 75.60 10.07 -23.03
CA THR A 333 76.79 9.26 -22.67
C THR A 333 77.75 9.01 -23.85
N GLY A 334 77.46 9.55 -25.04
CA GLY A 334 78.32 9.42 -26.21
C GLY A 334 78.46 7.98 -26.77
N ARG A 335 77.58 7.05 -26.34
CA ARG A 335 77.65 5.61 -26.78
C ARG A 335 77.25 5.44 -28.24
N VAL A 336 76.70 6.45 -28.88
CA VAL A 336 76.31 6.39 -30.29
C VAL A 336 77.31 7.25 -31.10
N THR A 337 78.09 6.58 -31.91
CA THR A 337 79.13 7.21 -32.74
C THR A 337 78.67 7.53 -34.15
N SER A 338 77.68 6.81 -34.69
CA SER A 338 77.15 7.04 -36.04
C SER A 338 76.12 8.18 -36.03
N GLU A 339 76.24 9.13 -36.96
CA GLU A 339 75.31 10.23 -37.14
C GLU A 339 73.92 9.74 -37.55
N GLU A 340 73.84 8.72 -38.38
CA GLU A 340 72.58 8.09 -38.78
C GLU A 340 71.82 7.57 -37.57
N LYS A 341 72.50 6.88 -36.61
CA LYS A 341 71.90 6.42 -35.37
C LYS A 341 71.49 7.53 -34.44
N LYS A 342 72.24 8.62 -34.37
CA LYS A 342 71.84 9.82 -33.61
C LYS A 342 70.56 10.42 -34.15
N GLN A 343 70.43 10.54 -35.49
CA GLN A 343 69.23 11.01 -36.12
C GLN A 343 68.04 10.07 -35.90
N GLU A 344 68.25 8.79 -35.90
CA GLU A 344 67.22 7.81 -35.53
C GLU A 344 66.73 8.02 -34.11
N TYR A 345 67.63 8.17 -33.14
CA TYR A 345 67.28 8.39 -31.74
C TYR A 345 66.57 9.74 -31.49
N TYR A 346 66.98 10.81 -32.15
CA TYR A 346 66.25 12.10 -32.15
C TYR A 346 64.87 11.93 -32.70
N SER A 347 64.67 11.19 -33.79
CA SER A 347 63.39 10.87 -34.38
C SER A 347 62.49 10.10 -33.42
N ILE A 348 63.03 9.07 -32.73
CA ILE A 348 62.28 8.31 -31.73
C ILE A 348 61.85 9.20 -30.54
N ILE A 349 62.78 10.02 -30.02
CA ILE A 349 62.50 10.97 -28.91
C ILE A 349 61.40 11.93 -29.35
N SER A 350 61.48 12.54 -30.51
CA SER A 350 60.50 13.49 -31.04
C SER A 350 59.12 12.82 -31.18
N LYS A 351 59.09 11.59 -31.73
CA LYS A 351 57.87 10.84 -31.93
C LYS A 351 57.19 10.46 -30.60
N GLU A 352 57.96 9.97 -29.63
CA GLU A 352 57.40 9.62 -28.32
C GLU A 352 56.98 10.83 -27.49
N THR A 353 57.68 11.99 -27.63
CA THR A 353 57.26 13.29 -27.04
C THR A 353 55.95 13.75 -27.62
N SER A 354 55.78 13.71 -28.92
CA SER A 354 54.54 14.05 -29.60
C SER A 354 53.39 13.13 -29.21
N ARG A 355 53.68 11.82 -28.99
CA ARG A 355 52.73 10.86 -28.49
C ARG A 355 52.28 11.17 -27.04
N LEU A 356 53.23 11.49 -26.15
CA LEU A 356 52.98 11.89 -24.79
C LEU A 356 52.12 13.15 -24.71
N SER A 357 52.44 14.19 -25.49
CA SER A 357 51.63 15.41 -25.59
C SER A 357 50.19 15.13 -26.00
N ARG A 358 49.94 14.24 -26.95
CA ARG A 358 48.58 13.82 -27.33
C ARG A 358 47.82 13.12 -26.19
N ILE A 359 48.50 12.26 -25.42
CA ILE A 359 47.88 11.60 -24.26
C ILE A 359 47.47 12.63 -23.19
N VAL A 360 48.38 13.54 -22.85
CA VAL A 360 48.14 14.61 -21.85
C VAL A 360 47.00 15.51 -22.28
N ASN A 361 47.02 16.00 -23.54
CA ASN A 361 45.96 16.88 -24.08
C ASN A 361 44.60 16.17 -24.09
N ARG A 362 44.55 14.86 -24.39
CA ARG A 362 43.30 14.10 -24.35
C ARG A 362 42.74 14.00 -22.94
N ILE A 363 43.59 13.87 -21.93
CA ILE A 363 43.18 13.84 -20.50
C ILE A 363 42.69 15.22 -20.04
N LEU A 364 43.40 16.29 -20.43
CA LEU A 364 43.02 17.66 -20.09
C LEU A 364 41.70 18.06 -20.72
N ASN A 365 41.51 17.79 -22.03
CA ASN A 365 40.25 18.04 -22.72
C ASN A 365 39.08 17.30 -22.08
N PHE A 366 39.27 16.02 -21.73
CA PHE A 366 38.28 15.24 -21.02
C PHE A 366 37.92 15.86 -19.66
N SER A 367 38.94 16.24 -18.87
CA SER A 367 38.74 16.86 -17.54
C SER A 367 37.99 18.20 -17.63
N GLN A 368 38.29 19.03 -18.63
CA GLN A 368 37.60 20.31 -18.87
C GLN A 368 36.13 20.10 -19.25
N LEU A 369 35.86 19.12 -20.12
CA LEU A 369 34.49 18.74 -20.51
C LEU A 369 33.68 18.16 -19.34
N GLU A 370 34.28 17.32 -18.52
CA GLU A 370 33.64 16.76 -17.33
C GLU A 370 33.27 17.86 -16.32
N ALA A 371 34.15 18.83 -16.14
CA ALA A 371 33.88 19.97 -15.26
C ALA A 371 32.91 21.02 -15.84
N SER A 372 32.37 20.79 -17.04
CA SER A 372 31.55 21.77 -17.79
C SER A 372 32.22 23.14 -17.95
N LYS A 373 33.57 23.17 -17.97
CA LYS A 373 34.38 24.40 -18.07
C LYS A 373 34.77 24.74 -19.50
N LYS A 374 34.66 23.79 -20.45
CA LYS A 374 34.98 24.04 -21.86
C LYS A 374 33.89 24.93 -22.47
N ARG A 375 34.27 26.10 -22.90
CA ARG A 375 33.40 27.00 -23.69
C ARG A 375 33.55 26.62 -25.15
N PHE A 376 32.44 26.36 -25.80
CA PHE A 376 32.39 26.06 -27.23
C PHE A 376 32.14 27.35 -28.00
N ASN A 377 32.85 27.51 -29.14
CA ASN A 377 32.65 28.61 -30.06
C ASN A 377 31.76 28.12 -31.21
N PHE A 378 30.44 28.33 -31.08
CA PHE A 378 29.48 27.88 -32.10
C PHE A 378 29.47 28.79 -33.32
N GLU A 379 29.74 28.21 -34.49
CA GLU A 379 29.68 28.88 -35.81
C GLU A 379 28.92 28.01 -36.83
N PRO A 380 28.41 28.59 -37.93
CA PRO A 380 27.87 27.81 -39.04
C PRO A 380 28.98 27.00 -39.73
N ILE A 381 28.80 25.68 -39.80
CA ILE A 381 29.80 24.76 -40.36
C ILE A 381 29.19 23.93 -41.47
N GLN A 382 29.93 23.86 -42.62
CA GLN A 382 29.67 22.88 -43.66
C GLN A 382 30.47 21.60 -43.34
N LEU A 383 29.77 20.51 -43.03
CA LEU A 383 30.43 19.24 -42.62
C LEU A 383 31.36 18.67 -43.70
N ASN A 384 31.02 18.83 -44.96
CA ASN A 384 31.89 18.35 -46.04
C ASN A 384 33.23 19.08 -46.06
N ASP A 385 33.23 20.41 -45.88
CA ASP A 385 34.45 21.21 -45.87
C ASP A 385 35.28 20.94 -44.61
N LEU A 386 34.60 20.77 -43.47
CA LEU A 386 35.27 20.36 -42.25
C LEU A 386 36.00 19.03 -42.41
N TYR A 387 35.30 18.04 -42.98
CA TYR A 387 35.92 16.72 -43.20
C TYR A 387 37.05 16.75 -44.22
N ARG A 388 36.93 17.53 -45.33
CA ARG A 388 38.03 17.68 -46.28
C ARG A 388 39.29 18.28 -45.65
N ALA A 389 39.15 19.29 -44.79
CA ALA A 389 40.27 19.85 -44.04
C ALA A 389 40.93 18.81 -43.10
N ILE A 390 40.10 17.96 -42.44
CA ILE A 390 40.60 16.84 -41.62
C ILE A 390 41.31 15.82 -42.52
N GLN A 391 40.73 15.47 -43.66
CA GLN A 391 41.29 14.51 -44.59
C GLN A 391 42.68 14.98 -45.11
N GLU A 392 42.84 16.23 -45.50
CA GLU A 392 44.14 16.76 -45.94
C GLU A 392 45.20 16.65 -44.86
N THR A 393 44.86 17.03 -43.63
CA THR A 393 45.82 17.02 -42.51
C THR A 393 46.12 15.57 -42.02
N TYR A 394 45.12 14.68 -42.07
CA TYR A 394 45.20 13.33 -41.48
C TYR A 394 45.55 12.25 -42.51
N PHE A 395 45.57 12.59 -43.80
CA PHE A 395 45.78 11.67 -44.92
C PHE A 395 47.11 10.90 -44.80
N HIS A 396 48.21 11.59 -44.56
CA HIS A 396 49.52 10.96 -44.38
C HIS A 396 49.54 9.95 -43.22
N HIS A 397 48.87 10.26 -42.12
CA HIS A 397 48.80 9.36 -40.98
C HIS A 397 48.02 8.05 -41.28
N ILE A 398 46.98 8.16 -42.11
CA ILE A 398 46.17 7.02 -42.53
C ILE A 398 46.96 6.15 -43.56
N GLN A 399 47.63 6.80 -44.53
CA GLN A 399 48.47 6.10 -45.50
C GLN A 399 49.65 5.41 -44.89
N ASP A 400 50.36 6.05 -43.95
CA ASP A 400 51.51 5.43 -43.23
C ASP A 400 51.11 4.18 -42.49
N LYS A 401 49.85 4.05 -42.11
CA LYS A 401 49.27 2.84 -41.50
C LYS A 401 48.80 1.84 -42.54
N GLY A 402 48.86 2.16 -43.83
CA GLY A 402 48.45 1.32 -44.95
C GLY A 402 46.92 1.24 -45.15
N PHE A 403 46.15 2.20 -44.64
CA PHE A 403 44.69 2.24 -44.81
C PHE A 403 44.29 2.99 -46.08
N THR A 404 43.20 2.55 -46.71
CA THR A 404 42.49 3.25 -47.78
C THR A 404 41.31 3.98 -47.21
N LEU A 405 41.20 5.28 -47.48
CA LEU A 405 40.12 6.13 -47.04
C LEU A 405 39.23 6.52 -48.23
N LYS A 406 37.94 6.21 -48.11
CA LYS A 406 36.92 6.61 -49.09
C LYS A 406 36.02 7.67 -48.46
N PHE A 407 35.73 8.74 -49.21
CA PHE A 407 34.78 9.78 -48.83
C PHE A 407 33.60 9.83 -49.79
N ASP A 408 32.39 9.56 -49.24
CA ASP A 408 31.12 9.67 -49.96
C ASP A 408 30.39 10.93 -49.44
N ALA A 409 30.56 12.03 -50.15
CA ALA A 409 29.98 13.33 -49.79
C ALA A 409 28.53 13.47 -50.30
N CYS A 410 27.61 13.92 -49.46
CA CYS A 410 26.31 14.41 -49.88
C CYS A 410 26.44 15.84 -50.38
N GLU A 411 26.05 16.13 -51.63
CA GLU A 411 26.27 17.43 -52.28
C GLU A 411 25.47 18.56 -51.63
N ASP A 412 24.23 18.32 -51.25
CA ASP A 412 23.34 19.33 -50.65
C ASP A 412 23.09 19.02 -49.17
N LEU A 413 24.12 19.21 -48.35
CA LEU A 413 24.08 18.84 -46.94
C LEU A 413 23.49 19.93 -46.04
N GLY A 414 23.66 21.21 -46.38
CA GLY A 414 23.31 22.36 -45.55
C GLY A 414 24.28 22.57 -44.36
N LEU A 415 24.03 23.64 -43.61
CA LEU A 415 24.88 24.04 -42.49
C LEU A 415 24.40 23.41 -41.17
N ILE A 416 25.34 23.21 -40.27
CA ILE A 416 25.08 22.90 -38.85
C ILE A 416 25.65 24.03 -37.99
N GLN A 417 25.12 24.18 -36.77
CA GLN A 417 25.70 25.06 -35.75
C GLN A 417 26.65 24.25 -34.87
N GLY A 418 27.92 24.63 -34.79
CA GLY A 418 28.85 23.87 -34.00
C GLY A 418 30.20 24.52 -33.77
N ASP A 419 31.02 23.92 -32.94
CA ASP A 419 32.41 24.28 -32.72
C ASP A 419 33.30 23.41 -33.62
N ARG A 420 34.00 24.06 -34.54
CA ARG A 420 34.82 23.44 -35.60
C ARG A 420 35.90 22.53 -35.01
N GLU A 421 36.57 22.97 -33.94
CA GLU A 421 37.67 22.22 -33.31
C GLU A 421 37.12 20.98 -32.57
N ALA A 422 36.04 21.16 -31.82
CA ALA A 422 35.42 20.05 -31.07
C ALA A 422 34.85 18.98 -31.99
N ILE A 423 34.15 19.37 -33.09
CA ILE A 423 33.62 18.40 -34.05
C ILE A 423 34.76 17.70 -34.80
N SER A 424 35.84 18.43 -35.16
CA SER A 424 37.04 17.82 -35.74
C SER A 424 37.66 16.78 -34.78
N GLU A 425 37.77 17.10 -33.51
CA GLU A 425 38.27 16.18 -32.45
C GLU A 425 37.39 14.92 -32.35
N ALA A 426 36.07 15.06 -32.43
CA ALA A 426 35.14 13.91 -32.42
C ALA A 426 35.37 13.02 -33.67
N ILE A 427 35.46 13.59 -34.88
CA ILE A 427 35.71 12.84 -36.12
C ILE A 427 37.06 12.12 -36.07
N ILE A 428 38.12 12.80 -35.64
CA ILE A 428 39.46 12.21 -35.50
C ILE A 428 39.45 11.05 -34.49
N ASN A 429 38.74 11.16 -33.38
CA ASN A 429 38.61 10.04 -32.42
C ASN A 429 37.92 8.82 -33.06
N LEU A 430 36.93 9.01 -33.93
CA LEU A 430 36.31 7.91 -34.67
C LEU A 430 37.25 7.29 -35.69
N LEU A 431 38.02 8.10 -36.41
CA LEU A 431 39.05 7.63 -37.37
C LEU A 431 40.17 6.88 -36.67
N ASP A 432 40.66 7.38 -35.52
CA ASP A 432 41.65 6.69 -34.69
C ASP A 432 41.15 5.31 -34.24
N ASN A 433 39.87 5.23 -33.84
CA ASN A 433 39.25 3.95 -33.45
C ASN A 433 39.15 3.01 -34.67
N ALA A 434 38.72 3.49 -35.82
CA ALA A 434 38.65 2.70 -37.03
C ALA A 434 40.01 2.11 -37.42
N ILE A 435 41.08 2.91 -37.39
CA ILE A 435 42.47 2.46 -37.64
C ILE A 435 42.91 1.43 -36.61
N LYS A 436 42.59 1.64 -35.34
CA LYS A 436 43.03 0.83 -34.23
C LYS A 436 42.40 -0.54 -34.20
N TYR A 437 41.14 -0.67 -34.59
CA TYR A 437 40.35 -1.91 -34.44
C TYR A 437 40.16 -2.65 -35.78
N SER A 438 40.70 -2.14 -36.91
CA SER A 438 40.72 -2.82 -38.20
C SER A 438 42.12 -3.38 -38.48
N HIS A 439 42.28 -4.70 -38.35
CA HIS A 439 43.57 -5.33 -38.52
C HIS A 439 43.81 -5.85 -39.94
N ASP A 440 42.89 -6.61 -40.51
CA ASP A 440 43.08 -7.32 -41.80
C ASP A 440 42.53 -6.54 -43.00
N LYS A 441 41.41 -5.85 -42.78
CA LYS A 441 40.75 -5.07 -43.83
C LYS A 441 40.96 -3.57 -43.58
N LYS A 442 41.97 -3.03 -44.24
CA LYS A 442 42.40 -1.63 -44.03
C LYS A 442 41.59 -0.63 -44.90
N HIS A 443 40.29 -0.71 -44.83
CA HIS A 443 39.38 0.20 -45.51
C HIS A 443 38.50 0.94 -44.48
N ILE A 444 38.51 2.28 -44.60
CA ILE A 444 37.64 3.17 -43.80
C ILE A 444 36.80 3.97 -44.79
N THR A 445 35.52 4.03 -44.58
CA THR A 445 34.60 4.86 -45.38
C THR A 445 34.02 5.94 -44.47
N VAL A 446 34.12 7.20 -44.96
CA VAL A 446 33.43 8.31 -44.32
C VAL A 446 32.33 8.77 -45.26
N LYS A 447 31.14 8.91 -44.74
CA LYS A 447 29.96 9.32 -45.47
C LYS A 447 29.27 10.48 -44.77
N THR A 448 28.88 11.52 -45.53
CA THR A 448 27.97 12.54 -45.03
C THR A 448 26.59 12.35 -45.64
N GLY A 449 25.57 12.78 -44.90
CA GLY A 449 24.21 12.65 -45.37
C GLY A 449 23.24 13.51 -44.56
N ARG A 450 22.00 13.52 -45.03
CA ARG A 450 20.92 14.27 -44.38
C ARG A 450 19.72 13.40 -44.14
N ASP A 451 19.11 13.56 -42.97
CA ASP A 451 17.77 13.12 -42.64
C ASP A 451 16.84 14.34 -42.63
N PHE A 452 15.55 14.15 -42.50
CA PHE A 452 14.56 15.23 -42.49
C PHE A 452 14.87 16.35 -41.49
N SER A 453 15.37 16.00 -40.30
CA SER A 453 15.61 16.93 -39.17
C SER A 453 17.09 17.04 -38.77
N SER A 454 18.00 16.33 -39.44
CA SER A 454 19.41 16.27 -39.02
C SER A 454 20.36 16.17 -40.19
N ARG A 455 21.59 16.57 -39.94
CA ARG A 455 22.76 16.33 -40.79
C ARG A 455 23.67 15.37 -40.06
N TYR A 456 24.30 14.46 -40.79
CA TYR A 456 25.15 13.48 -40.15
C TYR A 456 26.46 13.23 -40.91
N ILE A 457 27.44 12.77 -40.15
CA ILE A 457 28.68 12.18 -40.68
C ILE A 457 28.84 10.78 -40.07
N GLU A 458 29.18 9.83 -40.92
CA GLU A 458 29.40 8.42 -40.55
C GLU A 458 30.85 8.06 -40.80
N VAL A 459 31.41 7.28 -39.88
CA VAL A 459 32.71 6.60 -40.04
C VAL A 459 32.45 5.11 -39.92
N THR A 460 32.75 4.41 -41.04
CA THR A 460 32.57 2.94 -41.12
C THR A 460 33.93 2.26 -41.23
N ASP A 461 34.16 1.29 -40.35
CA ASP A 461 35.33 0.40 -40.37
C ASP A 461 34.93 -1.04 -40.68
N GLN A 462 35.92 -1.86 -41.07
CA GLN A 462 35.76 -3.30 -41.29
C GLN A 462 36.53 -4.10 -40.25
N GLY A 463 36.54 -3.63 -39.01
CA GLY A 463 37.28 -4.19 -37.87
C GLY A 463 36.56 -5.33 -37.17
N ILE A 464 36.98 -5.58 -35.94
CA ILE A 464 36.49 -6.68 -35.09
C ILE A 464 35.01 -6.57 -34.74
N GLY A 465 34.41 -5.36 -34.85
CA GLY A 465 33.03 -5.09 -34.47
C GLY A 465 32.77 -5.16 -32.95
N ILE A 466 31.55 -4.85 -32.57
CA ILE A 466 31.12 -4.69 -31.18
C ILE A 466 29.84 -5.49 -30.96
N ALA A 467 29.79 -6.28 -29.88
CA ALA A 467 28.60 -7.03 -29.52
C ALA A 467 27.46 -6.08 -29.07
N LYS A 468 26.21 -6.36 -29.50
CA LYS A 468 25.04 -5.53 -29.28
C LYS A 468 24.82 -5.13 -27.80
N LYS A 469 25.14 -6.01 -26.87
CA LYS A 469 25.04 -5.74 -25.41
C LYS A 469 25.93 -4.59 -24.94
N HIS A 470 26.99 -4.26 -25.68
CA HIS A 470 27.95 -3.21 -25.32
C HIS A 470 27.73 -1.88 -26.09
N HIS A 471 26.75 -1.80 -27.00
CA HIS A 471 26.53 -0.59 -27.80
C HIS A 471 26.20 0.66 -26.97
N SER A 472 25.53 0.51 -25.82
CA SER A 472 25.31 1.62 -24.90
C SER A 472 26.50 1.88 -23.99
N GLU A 473 27.22 0.83 -23.62
CA GLU A 473 28.31 0.89 -22.63
C GLU A 473 29.61 1.48 -23.21
N ILE A 474 29.87 1.34 -24.53
CA ILE A 474 31.09 1.87 -25.18
C ILE A 474 31.23 3.39 -25.11
N PHE A 475 30.14 4.10 -24.84
CA PHE A 475 30.12 5.55 -24.63
C PHE A 475 30.23 5.96 -23.15
N GLU A 476 30.16 4.98 -22.24
CA GLU A 476 30.34 5.23 -20.80
C GLU A 476 31.82 5.52 -20.49
N GLN A 477 32.04 6.37 -19.48
CA GLN A 477 33.39 6.75 -19.04
C GLN A 477 34.22 5.52 -18.68
N PHE A 478 35.45 5.48 -19.20
CA PHE A 478 36.45 4.44 -18.93
C PHE A 478 36.06 3.03 -19.38
N PHE A 479 34.92 2.85 -20.04
CA PHE A 479 34.48 1.54 -20.49
C PHE A 479 35.32 1.04 -21.67
N ARG A 480 35.64 -0.26 -21.63
CA ARG A 480 36.29 -0.97 -22.73
C ARG A 480 35.58 -2.31 -22.92
N ALA A 481 35.13 -2.56 -24.16
CA ALA A 481 34.52 -3.85 -24.45
C ALA A 481 35.58 -4.95 -24.29
N PRO A 482 35.26 -6.09 -23.63
CA PRO A 482 36.16 -7.24 -23.55
C PRO A 482 36.40 -7.79 -24.97
N ALA A 483 37.60 -7.60 -25.48
CA ALA A 483 37.97 -8.00 -26.84
C ALA A 483 38.73 -9.36 -26.77
N GLY A 484 38.11 -10.43 -26.26
CA GLY A 484 38.71 -11.76 -26.22
C GLY A 484 40.20 -11.78 -25.80
N ASP A 485 41.02 -12.68 -26.38
CA ASP A 485 42.46 -12.79 -26.12
C ASP A 485 43.32 -11.65 -26.73
N ILE A 486 42.72 -10.62 -27.32
CA ILE A 486 43.45 -9.48 -27.90
C ILE A 486 43.78 -8.45 -26.82
N HIS A 487 44.63 -8.83 -25.89
CA HIS A 487 45.16 -7.94 -24.83
C HIS A 487 46.08 -6.81 -25.34
N THR A 488 46.30 -6.65 -26.64
CA THR A 488 47.36 -5.78 -27.21
C THR A 488 46.88 -4.39 -27.66
N THR A 489 45.61 -4.08 -27.70
CA THR A 489 45.18 -2.75 -28.12
C THR A 489 45.21 -1.74 -26.99
N LYS A 490 46.32 -0.97 -26.89
CA LYS A 490 46.52 0.15 -25.96
C LYS A 490 45.47 1.27 -26.17
N GLY A 491 44.90 1.84 -25.07
CA GLY A 491 44.02 2.98 -25.15
C GLY A 491 43.33 3.35 -23.84
N SER A 492 43.13 4.64 -23.62
CA SER A 492 42.59 5.21 -22.37
C SER A 492 41.10 4.96 -22.10
N GLY A 493 40.32 4.52 -23.09
CA GLY A 493 38.86 4.40 -22.98
C GLY A 493 38.10 5.74 -22.97
N LEU A 494 38.76 6.87 -23.27
CA LEU A 494 38.15 8.20 -23.26
C LEU A 494 37.62 8.66 -24.59
N GLY A 495 38.04 8.05 -25.71
CA GLY A 495 37.75 8.58 -27.06
C GLY A 495 36.25 8.64 -27.37
N LEU A 496 35.52 7.55 -27.18
CA LEU A 496 34.08 7.51 -27.45
C LEU A 496 33.25 8.31 -26.42
N THR A 497 33.68 8.36 -25.17
CA THR A 497 33.08 9.23 -24.17
C THR A 497 33.22 10.70 -24.53
N LEU A 498 34.40 11.10 -25.04
CA LEU A 498 34.64 12.46 -25.54
C LEU A 498 33.73 12.78 -26.73
N VAL A 499 33.60 11.85 -27.71
CA VAL A 499 32.68 12.01 -28.83
C VAL A 499 31.24 12.22 -28.35
N LYS A 500 30.76 11.41 -27.40
CA LYS A 500 29.42 11.56 -26.81
C LYS A 500 29.23 12.93 -26.15
N LYS A 501 30.18 13.37 -25.33
CA LYS A 501 30.13 14.68 -24.67
C LYS A 501 30.13 15.85 -25.64
N ILE A 502 30.94 15.79 -26.70
CA ILE A 502 30.93 16.77 -27.76
C ILE A 502 29.57 16.82 -28.46
N MET A 503 29.01 15.65 -28.82
CA MET A 503 27.70 15.58 -29.44
C MET A 503 26.59 16.11 -28.55
N GLU A 504 26.58 15.75 -27.26
CA GLU A 504 25.62 16.27 -26.26
C GLU A 504 25.69 17.80 -26.17
N ALA A 505 26.91 18.38 -26.15
CA ALA A 505 27.12 19.83 -26.10
C ALA A 505 26.62 20.53 -27.39
N HIS A 506 26.60 19.81 -28.53
CA HIS A 506 26.10 20.30 -29.84
C HIS A 506 24.61 19.94 -30.04
N HIS A 507 23.88 19.53 -28.99
CA HIS A 507 22.49 19.07 -29.10
C HIS A 507 22.29 17.98 -30.14
N GLY A 508 23.37 17.24 -30.46
CA GLY A 508 23.42 16.15 -31.42
C GLY A 508 23.36 14.78 -30.72
N GLN A 509 23.51 13.76 -31.56
CA GLN A 509 23.49 12.36 -31.07
C GLN A 509 24.60 11.56 -31.76
N VAL A 510 25.26 10.67 -31.01
CA VAL A 510 26.13 9.62 -31.56
C VAL A 510 25.41 8.27 -31.48
N THR A 511 25.49 7.53 -32.60
CA THR A 511 24.93 6.15 -32.65
C THR A 511 25.98 5.20 -33.22
N VAL A 512 25.83 3.91 -32.91
CA VAL A 512 26.69 2.84 -33.44
C VAL A 512 25.83 1.73 -34.03
N ASP A 513 26.21 1.27 -35.22
CA ASP A 513 25.73 0.02 -35.80
C ASP A 513 26.92 -0.91 -36.00
N SER A 514 26.93 -2.04 -35.32
CA SER A 514 28.09 -2.92 -35.30
C SER A 514 27.69 -4.35 -34.97
N SER A 515 28.45 -5.30 -35.52
CA SER A 515 28.33 -6.71 -35.18
C SER A 515 29.72 -7.36 -35.13
N PRO A 516 29.97 -8.31 -34.23
CA PRO A 516 31.25 -9.01 -34.16
C PRO A 516 31.70 -9.57 -35.51
N GLY A 517 32.93 -9.28 -35.90
CA GLY A 517 33.54 -9.71 -37.18
C GLY A 517 33.09 -8.96 -38.44
N LYS A 518 32.15 -8.00 -38.33
CA LYS A 518 31.64 -7.24 -39.49
C LYS A 518 32.06 -5.78 -39.51
N GLY A 519 32.77 -5.30 -38.49
CA GLY A 519 33.16 -3.91 -38.34
C GLY A 519 32.09 -3.09 -37.61
N SER A 520 32.27 -1.76 -37.61
CA SER A 520 31.41 -0.79 -36.96
C SER A 520 31.16 0.43 -37.83
N THR A 521 29.95 0.98 -37.71
CA THR A 521 29.57 2.28 -38.27
C THR A 521 29.16 3.19 -37.15
N PHE A 522 29.92 4.25 -36.92
CA PHE A 522 29.59 5.32 -35.99
C PHE A 522 29.01 6.51 -36.73
N ARG A 523 27.86 7.02 -36.29
CA ARG A 523 27.16 8.14 -36.89
C ARG A 523 27.02 9.28 -35.90
N LEU A 524 27.52 10.48 -36.29
CA LEU A 524 27.33 11.74 -35.58
C LEU A 524 26.20 12.51 -36.24
N LYS A 525 25.09 12.72 -35.53
CA LYS A 525 23.92 13.45 -36.01
C LYS A 525 23.85 14.82 -35.36
N PHE A 526 23.70 15.85 -36.15
CA PHE A 526 23.59 17.26 -35.76
C PHE A 526 22.21 17.80 -36.14
N PRO A 527 21.56 18.60 -35.27
CA PRO A 527 20.33 19.28 -35.65
C PRO A 527 20.59 20.26 -36.81
N VAL A 528 19.59 20.45 -37.67
CA VAL A 528 19.64 21.43 -38.78
C VAL A 528 19.62 22.82 -38.17
N LEU A 529 20.46 23.70 -38.70
CA LEU A 529 20.34 25.13 -38.47
C LEU A 529 19.02 25.57 -39.09
N LYS A 530 18.04 25.96 -38.27
CA LYS A 530 16.83 26.60 -38.76
C LYS A 530 17.28 27.95 -39.35
N GLU A 531 17.19 28.10 -40.64
CA GLU A 531 17.21 29.45 -41.26
C GLU A 531 16.06 30.22 -40.58
N GLU A 532 16.38 31.25 -39.83
CA GLU A 532 15.40 32.26 -39.47
C GLU A 532 14.93 32.84 -40.80
N SER A 533 13.74 32.47 -41.25
CA SER A 533 13.07 33.16 -42.34
C SER A 533 12.88 34.60 -41.87
N HIS A 534 13.79 35.47 -42.25
CA HIS A 534 13.53 36.90 -42.27
C HIS A 534 12.38 37.09 -43.27
N ALA A 535 11.13 37.05 -42.73
CA ALA A 535 9.98 37.58 -43.45
C ALA A 535 10.25 39.08 -43.63
N ILE A 536 10.38 39.42 -44.89
CA ILE A 536 10.40 40.80 -45.41
C ILE A 536 9.01 41.41 -45.16
#